data_a6db960fd92b98c0d33e84f6ff3fc9fb
#
_entry.id   a6db960fd92b98c0d33e84f6ff3fc9fb
#
_cell.length_a   1.000
_cell.length_b   1.000
_cell.length_c   1.000
_cell.angle_alpha   90.00
_cell.angle_beta   90.00
_cell.angle_gamma   90.00
#
_symmetry.space_group_name_H-M   'P 1'
#
loop_
_entity.id
_entity.type
_entity.pdbx_description
1 polymer ?
#
loop_
_entity_poly.entity_id
_entity_poly.type
_entity_poly.pdbx_seq_one_letter_code
_entity_poly.pdbx_strand_id
1 'polypeptide(L)'
;DAKANIGASENFSTGRIQGTPTVDRNIYDVVKNMPMAMISKNGGITFAGSNNRYNSFQIDGTVSNDVFGLAPSGTNGGQTNANPISMDAIQEIQVVVAPFDVRQSGFTGGGINAITKQGNNTYHASVYSYFTNEGLYGKYNAYKDNIKDKLTEQSTKTFGGTLSGPIIKDKLFFFANAENRKESYPSRFYAGYDEKGFSTDMAQKIADKYEEYTGIRESFGSRDVDQKAFNFLGRIDWNIDRNNKL
;
A
#
# COMPACT_ATOMS: atom_id res chain seq x y z
N ASP A 1 -13.99 2.10 -31.22
CA ASP A 1 -12.60 2.17 -31.67
C ASP A 1 -11.74 1.34 -30.71
N ALA A 2 -11.35 0.15 -31.18
CA ALA A 2 -10.37 -0.66 -30.45
C ALA A 2 -9.05 0.14 -30.49
N LYS A 3 -8.71 0.84 -29.41
CA LYS A 3 -7.36 1.38 -29.22
C LYS A 3 -6.43 0.18 -29.29
N ALA A 4 -5.57 0.14 -30.30
CA ALA A 4 -4.54 -0.86 -30.40
C ALA A 4 -3.67 -0.76 -29.13
N ASN A 5 -3.85 -1.69 -28.20
CA ASN A 5 -2.99 -1.82 -27.04
C ASN A 5 -1.63 -2.30 -27.54
N ILE A 6 -0.73 -1.39 -27.74
CA ILE A 6 0.64 -1.69 -28.15
C ILE A 6 1.43 -1.96 -26.86
N GLY A 7 1.59 -3.23 -26.52
CA GLY A 7 2.25 -3.70 -25.32
C GLY A 7 1.36 -4.64 -24.48
N ALA A 8 1.96 -5.36 -23.55
CA ALA A 8 1.21 -6.17 -22.59
C ALA A 8 0.50 -5.26 -21.58
N SER A 9 -0.82 -5.27 -21.57
CA SER A 9 -1.61 -4.48 -20.62
C SER A 9 -2.71 -5.33 -20.00
N GLU A 10 -3.04 -5.05 -18.74
CA GLU A 10 -4.14 -5.69 -18.04
C GLU A 10 -4.90 -4.66 -17.22
N ASN A 11 -6.23 -4.77 -17.24
CA ASN A 11 -7.12 -3.90 -16.49
C ASN A 11 -7.83 -4.70 -15.39
N PHE A 12 -7.78 -4.22 -14.17
CA PHE A 12 -8.48 -4.79 -13.03
C PHE A 12 -9.67 -3.90 -12.70
N SER A 13 -10.87 -4.36 -13.01
CA SER A 13 -12.11 -3.65 -12.67
C SER A 13 -12.38 -3.69 -11.17
N THR A 14 -13.28 -2.83 -10.68
CA THR A 14 -13.73 -2.77 -9.27
C THR A 14 -14.12 -4.16 -8.73
N GLY A 15 -14.89 -4.95 -9.51
CA GLY A 15 -15.31 -6.29 -9.08
C GLY A 15 -14.12 -7.24 -8.89
N ARG A 16 -13.11 -7.17 -9.76
CA ARG A 16 -11.91 -7.99 -9.64
C ARG A 16 -11.02 -7.52 -8.47
N ILE A 17 -10.93 -6.21 -8.24
CA ILE A 17 -10.20 -5.63 -7.11
C ILE A 17 -10.83 -6.09 -5.79
N GLN A 18 -12.15 -6.00 -5.66
CA GLN A 18 -12.88 -6.39 -4.45
C GLN A 18 -12.90 -7.90 -4.23
N GLY A 19 -12.93 -8.69 -5.31
CA GLY A 19 -12.91 -10.16 -5.26
C GLY A 19 -11.51 -10.74 -5.01
N THR A 20 -10.45 -9.95 -5.11
CA THR A 20 -9.08 -10.43 -4.85
C THR A 20 -8.81 -10.47 -3.35
N PRO A 21 -8.48 -11.64 -2.78
CA PRO A 21 -8.09 -11.73 -1.38
C PRO A 21 -6.81 -10.94 -1.13
N THR A 22 -6.86 -9.99 -0.21
CA THR A 22 -5.70 -9.19 0.20
C THR A 22 -5.56 -9.24 1.72
N VAL A 23 -4.33 -9.32 2.21
CA VAL A 23 -4.05 -9.28 3.65
C VAL A 23 -3.92 -7.84 4.11
N ASP A 24 -3.12 -7.06 3.38
CA ASP A 24 -2.77 -5.69 3.75
C ASP A 24 -3.54 -4.63 2.97
N ARG A 25 -4.50 -5.04 2.13
CA ARG A 25 -5.27 -4.16 1.22
C ARG A 25 -4.37 -3.26 0.39
N ASN A 26 -3.30 -3.85 -0.11
CA ASN A 26 -2.33 -3.16 -0.96
C ASN A 26 -2.67 -3.40 -2.45
N ILE A 27 -2.51 -2.36 -3.27
CA ILE A 27 -2.68 -2.43 -4.73
C ILE A 27 -1.82 -3.54 -5.33
N TYR A 28 -0.62 -3.74 -4.81
CA TYR A 28 0.29 -4.78 -5.29
C TYR A 28 -0.25 -6.21 -5.09
N ASP A 29 -1.11 -6.44 -4.10
CA ASP A 29 -1.79 -7.72 -3.92
C ASP A 29 -2.75 -8.04 -5.07
N VAL A 30 -3.30 -7.03 -5.71
CA VAL A 30 -4.13 -7.20 -6.91
C VAL A 30 -3.24 -7.40 -8.14
N VAL A 31 -2.24 -6.55 -8.31
CA VAL A 31 -1.36 -6.52 -9.49
C VAL A 31 -0.50 -7.78 -9.60
N LYS A 32 -0.11 -8.42 -8.48
CA LYS A 32 0.64 -9.69 -8.51
C LYS A 32 -0.07 -10.85 -9.22
N ASN A 33 -1.39 -10.73 -9.44
CA ASN A 33 -2.15 -11.74 -10.20
C ASN A 33 -1.93 -11.61 -11.72
N MET A 34 -1.23 -10.60 -12.19
CA MET A 34 -0.81 -10.49 -13.58
C MET A 34 0.37 -11.45 -13.86
N PRO A 35 0.34 -12.24 -14.97
CA PRO A 35 1.38 -13.24 -15.23
C PRO A 35 2.81 -12.74 -15.30
N MET A 36 3.01 -11.47 -15.65
CA MET A 36 4.34 -10.85 -15.77
C MET A 36 4.77 -10.10 -14.51
N ALA A 37 3.93 -10.06 -13.47
CA ALA A 37 4.20 -9.35 -12.23
C ALA A 37 4.74 -10.32 -11.17
N MET A 38 5.79 -9.91 -10.46
CA MET A 38 6.39 -10.66 -9.36
C MET A 38 6.64 -9.72 -8.18
N ILE A 39 6.34 -10.19 -6.98
CA ILE A 39 6.74 -9.47 -5.76
C ILE A 39 8.18 -9.85 -5.42
N SER A 40 9.03 -8.85 -5.31
CA SER A 40 10.42 -9.04 -4.90
C SER A 40 10.53 -9.29 -3.38
N LYS A 41 11.66 -9.82 -2.93
CA LYS A 41 11.90 -10.14 -1.50
C LYS A 41 11.75 -8.92 -0.56
N ASN A 42 11.92 -7.72 -1.07
CA ASN A 42 11.79 -6.47 -0.33
C ASN A 42 10.40 -5.82 -0.46
N GLY A 43 9.41 -6.54 -0.99
CA GLY A 43 8.02 -6.08 -1.07
C GLY A 43 7.68 -5.21 -2.29
N GLY A 44 8.66 -4.85 -3.13
CA GLY A 44 8.41 -4.13 -4.38
C GLY A 44 7.87 -5.06 -5.46
N ILE A 45 7.08 -4.53 -6.40
CA ILE A 45 6.62 -5.27 -7.56
C ILE A 45 7.59 -5.09 -8.72
N THR A 46 7.87 -6.17 -9.45
CA THR A 46 8.70 -6.17 -10.66
C THR A 46 7.91 -6.70 -11.83
N PHE A 47 8.14 -6.16 -13.01
CA PHE A 47 7.51 -6.62 -14.23
C PHE A 47 8.56 -7.18 -15.19
N ALA A 48 8.31 -8.38 -15.70
CA ALA A 48 9.21 -9.07 -16.65
C ALA A 48 10.68 -9.11 -16.20
N GLY A 49 10.93 -9.20 -14.89
CA GLY A 49 12.28 -9.23 -14.32
C GLY A 49 13.00 -7.87 -14.20
N SER A 50 12.34 -6.76 -14.55
CA SER A 50 12.91 -5.41 -14.38
C SER A 50 12.99 -5.03 -12.90
N ASN A 51 13.88 -4.09 -12.55
CA ASN A 51 13.93 -3.58 -11.19
C ASN A 51 12.68 -2.75 -10.88
N ASN A 52 12.11 -2.90 -9.69
CA ASN A 52 10.92 -2.18 -9.23
C ASN A 52 11.08 -0.65 -9.25
N ARG A 53 12.30 -0.13 -9.16
CA ARG A 53 12.59 1.32 -9.25
C ARG A 53 12.35 1.92 -10.63
N TYR A 54 12.24 1.08 -11.66
CA TYR A 54 11.94 1.51 -13.02
C TYR A 54 10.45 1.50 -13.34
N ASN A 55 9.61 1.17 -12.37
CA ASN A 55 8.17 1.24 -12.52
C ASN A 55 7.66 2.68 -12.32
N SER A 56 6.53 2.98 -12.93
CA SER A 56 5.76 4.19 -12.66
C SER A 56 4.47 3.83 -11.93
N PHE A 57 4.24 4.46 -10.79
CA PHE A 57 2.95 4.44 -10.12
C PHE A 57 2.23 5.77 -10.37
N GLN A 58 1.01 5.70 -10.83
CA GLN A 58 0.21 6.86 -11.20
C GLN A 58 -1.18 6.79 -10.54
N ILE A 59 -1.72 7.96 -10.22
CA ILE A 59 -3.10 8.14 -9.77
C ILE A 59 -3.76 9.08 -10.76
N ASP A 60 -4.78 8.61 -11.47
CA ASP A 60 -5.47 9.34 -12.56
C ASP A 60 -4.47 9.92 -13.59
N GLY A 61 -3.42 9.17 -13.92
CA GLY A 61 -2.36 9.58 -14.85
C GLY A 61 -1.28 10.48 -14.24
N THR A 62 -1.43 10.93 -13.00
CA THR A 62 -0.40 11.73 -12.31
C THR A 62 0.61 10.83 -11.61
N VAL A 63 1.90 11.03 -11.89
CA VAL A 63 2.98 10.23 -11.29
C VAL A 63 3.07 10.46 -9.79
N SER A 64 3.06 9.37 -9.03
CA SER A 64 3.16 9.34 -7.55
C SER A 64 4.28 8.41 -7.09
N ASN A 65 5.44 8.49 -7.73
CA ASN A 65 6.61 7.68 -7.38
C ASN A 65 7.35 8.26 -6.16
N ASP A 66 8.02 7.39 -5.43
CA ASP A 66 9.04 7.80 -4.46
C ASP A 66 10.29 8.30 -5.20
N VAL A 67 10.44 9.61 -5.25
CA VAL A 67 11.56 10.28 -5.95
C VAL A 67 12.92 10.03 -5.32
N PHE A 68 12.96 9.67 -4.04
CA PHE A 68 14.19 9.34 -3.31
C PHE A 68 14.61 7.89 -3.46
N GLY A 69 13.72 7.01 -3.95
CA GLY A 69 13.96 5.58 -4.13
C GLY A 69 14.22 4.83 -2.82
N LEU A 70 13.70 5.34 -1.71
CA LEU A 70 13.87 4.76 -0.37
C LEU A 70 12.79 3.73 -0.04
N ALA A 71 11.61 3.85 -0.66
CA ALA A 71 10.52 2.91 -0.45
C ALA A 71 10.70 1.65 -1.32
N PRO A 72 10.68 0.44 -0.75
CA PRO A 72 10.71 -0.81 -1.53
C PRO A 72 9.53 -0.92 -2.51
N SER A 73 8.38 -0.35 -2.16
CA SER A 73 7.19 -0.30 -3.01
C SER A 73 7.35 0.65 -4.21
N GLY A 74 8.30 1.58 -4.17
CA GLY A 74 8.46 2.61 -5.20
C GLY A 74 7.42 3.73 -5.13
N THR A 75 6.58 3.78 -4.10
CA THR A 75 5.53 4.78 -3.91
C THR A 75 5.78 5.66 -2.70
N ASN A 76 5.22 6.87 -2.72
CA ASN A 76 5.26 7.76 -1.56
C ASN A 76 4.64 7.10 -0.34
N GLY A 77 5.27 7.26 0.83
CA GLY A 77 4.83 6.62 2.08
C GLY A 77 5.18 5.14 2.21
N GLY A 78 5.73 4.50 1.17
CA GLY A 78 6.05 3.07 1.18
C GLY A 78 7.14 2.65 2.17
N GLN A 79 7.92 3.58 2.70
CA GLN A 79 8.86 3.31 3.81
C GLN A 79 8.15 2.89 5.10
N THR A 80 6.96 3.43 5.33
CA THR A 80 6.11 3.12 6.47
C THR A 80 4.97 2.17 6.10
N ASN A 81 5.12 1.41 5.01
CA ASN A 81 4.09 0.51 4.49
C ASN A 81 2.72 1.19 4.27
N ALA A 82 2.72 2.51 4.11
CA ALA A 82 1.49 3.26 3.83
C ALA A 82 1.13 3.11 2.35
N ASN A 83 -0.14 2.80 2.08
CA ASN A 83 -0.65 2.80 0.72
C ASN A 83 -0.80 4.26 0.23
N PRO A 84 -0.39 4.57 -1.01
CA PRO A 84 -0.52 5.93 -1.55
C PRO A 84 -1.97 6.35 -1.77
N ILE A 85 -2.87 5.40 -1.89
CA ILE A 85 -4.31 5.61 -2.05
C ILE A 85 -5.08 4.44 -1.43
N SER A 86 -6.26 4.71 -0.87
CA SER A 86 -7.16 3.67 -0.38
C SER A 86 -7.69 2.81 -1.53
N MET A 87 -7.71 1.50 -1.36
CA MET A 87 -8.31 0.58 -2.35
C MET A 87 -9.80 0.86 -2.58
N ASP A 88 -10.51 1.37 -1.57
CA ASP A 88 -11.93 1.70 -1.69
C ASP A 88 -12.19 2.97 -2.50
N ALA A 89 -11.15 3.78 -2.75
CA ALA A 89 -11.21 4.93 -3.64
C ALA A 89 -10.95 4.56 -5.12
N ILE A 90 -10.50 3.33 -5.42
CA ILE A 90 -10.10 2.92 -6.75
C ILE A 90 -11.29 2.31 -7.49
N GLN A 91 -11.50 2.77 -8.73
CA GLN A 91 -12.45 2.20 -9.67
C GLN A 91 -11.82 1.12 -10.54
N GLU A 92 -10.61 1.35 -11.02
CA GLU A 92 -9.90 0.47 -11.94
C GLU A 92 -8.39 0.61 -11.73
N ILE A 93 -7.66 -0.48 -11.88
CA ILE A 93 -6.20 -0.47 -11.94
C ILE A 93 -5.79 -0.89 -13.34
N GLN A 94 -5.07 -0.03 -14.02
CA GLN A 94 -4.48 -0.29 -15.33
C GLN A 94 -3.00 -0.59 -15.16
N VAL A 95 -2.57 -1.73 -15.68
CA VAL A 95 -1.16 -2.12 -15.69
C VAL A 95 -0.69 -2.25 -17.12
N VAL A 96 0.42 -1.60 -17.43
CA VAL A 96 1.05 -1.64 -18.75
C VAL A 96 2.51 -2.02 -18.58
N VAL A 97 2.97 -3.01 -19.35
CA VAL A 97 4.37 -3.45 -19.33
C VAL A 97 5.01 -3.07 -20.66
N ALA A 98 6.14 -2.35 -20.57
CA ALA A 98 6.89 -1.86 -21.75
C ALA A 98 6.00 -1.13 -22.78
N PRO A 99 5.36 -0.01 -22.43
CA PRO A 99 4.50 0.71 -23.35
C PRO A 99 5.33 1.34 -24.47
N PHE A 100 4.81 1.25 -25.71
CA PHE A 100 5.35 1.95 -26.87
C PHE A 100 4.63 3.28 -27.16
N ASP A 101 3.75 3.72 -26.27
CA ASP A 101 3.02 4.98 -26.40
C ASP A 101 3.87 6.13 -25.88
N VAL A 102 4.18 7.09 -26.76
CA VAL A 102 5.00 8.28 -26.44
C VAL A 102 4.42 9.17 -25.33
N ARG A 103 3.13 9.04 -25.04
CA ARG A 103 2.47 9.74 -23.93
C ARG A 103 2.79 9.13 -22.57
N GLN A 104 3.23 7.88 -22.57
CA GLN A 104 3.66 7.17 -21.37
C GLN A 104 5.19 7.20 -21.31
N SER A 105 5.72 8.12 -20.53
CA SER A 105 7.16 8.36 -20.40
C SER A 105 7.62 8.29 -18.95
N GLY A 106 8.93 8.30 -18.73
CA GLY A 106 9.53 8.38 -17.41
C GLY A 106 9.72 7.04 -16.70
N PHE A 107 9.48 5.91 -17.38
CA PHE A 107 9.72 4.57 -16.82
C PHE A 107 10.12 3.56 -17.91
N THR A 108 10.85 2.54 -17.52
CA THR A 108 11.29 1.45 -18.41
C THR A 108 10.81 0.07 -17.96
N GLY A 109 10.18 -0.01 -16.81
CA GLY A 109 9.54 -1.20 -16.26
C GLY A 109 8.05 -1.27 -16.58
N GLY A 110 7.22 -1.46 -15.57
CA GLY A 110 5.76 -1.41 -15.69
C GLY A 110 5.17 -0.10 -15.23
N GLY A 111 4.09 0.33 -15.87
CA GLY A 111 3.24 1.42 -15.39
C GLY A 111 2.00 0.87 -14.69
N ILE A 112 1.75 1.32 -13.48
CA ILE A 112 0.53 1.04 -12.72
C ILE A 112 -0.23 2.34 -12.58
N ASN A 113 -1.43 2.44 -13.15
CA ASN A 113 -2.29 3.60 -13.02
C ASN A 113 -3.56 3.24 -12.27
N ALA A 114 -3.73 3.80 -11.08
CA ALA A 114 -4.93 3.68 -10.28
C ALA A 114 -5.93 4.76 -10.70
N ILE A 115 -7.02 4.36 -11.31
CA ILE A 115 -8.11 5.27 -11.68
C ILE A 115 -9.06 5.37 -10.49
N THR A 116 -9.30 6.59 -10.03
CA THR A 116 -10.16 6.86 -8.88
C THR A 116 -11.64 6.80 -9.24
N LYS A 117 -12.46 6.45 -8.28
CA LYS A 117 -13.91 6.54 -8.40
C LYS A 117 -14.34 7.99 -8.63
N GLN A 118 -15.43 8.16 -9.36
CA GLN A 118 -16.04 9.46 -9.66
C GLN A 118 -17.48 9.51 -9.13
N GLY A 119 -18.00 10.71 -8.96
CA GLY A 119 -19.40 10.93 -8.65
C GLY A 119 -20.30 10.72 -9.87
N ASN A 120 -21.58 10.51 -9.61
CA ASN A 120 -22.62 10.41 -10.63
C ASN A 120 -23.89 11.12 -10.15
N ASN A 121 -25.00 10.98 -10.88
CA ASN A 121 -26.28 11.62 -10.52
C ASN A 121 -26.97 11.07 -9.27
N THR A 122 -26.42 10.02 -8.67
CA THR A 122 -26.94 9.38 -7.46
C THR A 122 -25.95 9.55 -6.33
N TYR A 123 -26.43 9.87 -5.14
CA TYR A 123 -25.59 9.89 -3.95
C TYR A 123 -25.25 8.47 -3.51
N HIS A 124 -23.98 8.21 -3.29
CA HIS A 124 -23.47 6.98 -2.73
C HIS A 124 -22.60 7.29 -1.53
N ALA A 125 -22.83 6.56 -0.45
CA ALA A 125 -21.99 6.62 0.74
C ALA A 125 -21.66 5.21 1.18
N SER A 126 -20.42 5.00 1.64
CA SER A 126 -20.00 3.75 2.26
C SER A 126 -19.12 4.03 3.47
N VAL A 127 -19.23 3.16 4.46
CA VAL A 127 -18.33 3.12 5.62
C VAL A 127 -17.80 1.70 5.72
N TYR A 128 -16.51 1.57 5.97
CA TYR A 128 -15.85 0.29 6.07
C TYR A 128 -14.86 0.27 7.23
N SER A 129 -14.68 -0.92 7.78
CA SER A 129 -13.69 -1.18 8.82
C SER A 129 -13.05 -2.54 8.58
N TYR A 130 -11.74 -2.61 8.67
CA TYR A 130 -10.95 -3.84 8.57
C TYR A 130 -10.10 -3.99 9.80
N PHE A 131 -10.06 -5.22 10.31
CA PHE A 131 -9.29 -5.55 11.50
C PHE A 131 -8.56 -6.88 11.28
N THR A 132 -7.26 -6.89 11.53
CA THR A 132 -6.43 -8.09 11.56
C THR A 132 -5.60 -8.12 12.82
N ASN A 133 -5.40 -9.30 13.40
CA ASN A 133 -4.44 -9.52 14.48
C ASN A 133 -3.83 -10.92 14.36
N GLU A 134 -2.81 -11.20 15.16
CA GLU A 134 -2.12 -12.48 15.20
C GLU A 134 -3.06 -13.67 15.47
N GLY A 135 -4.16 -13.46 16.19
CA GLY A 135 -5.14 -14.50 16.51
C GLY A 135 -5.93 -14.96 15.28
N LEU A 136 -6.12 -14.11 14.26
CA LEU A 136 -6.84 -14.42 13.03
C LEU A 136 -5.98 -15.20 12.02
N TYR A 137 -4.66 -15.14 12.11
CA TYR A 137 -3.74 -15.90 11.24
C TYR A 137 -3.62 -17.39 11.63
N GLY A 138 -4.12 -17.77 12.80
CA GLY A 138 -3.98 -19.13 13.28
C GLY A 138 -2.53 -19.51 13.65
N LYS A 139 -2.26 -20.80 13.71
CA LYS A 139 -0.93 -21.34 13.98
C LYS A 139 -0.30 -21.74 12.65
N TYR A 140 0.91 -21.29 12.39
CA TYR A 140 1.64 -21.69 11.19
C TYR A 140 2.84 -22.58 11.55
N ASN A 141 3.26 -23.44 10.63
CA ASN A 141 4.50 -24.20 10.78
C ASN A 141 5.67 -23.30 10.36
N ALA A 142 6.48 -22.85 11.29
CA ALA A 142 7.81 -22.40 10.96
C ALA A 142 8.62 -23.57 10.38
N TYR A 143 9.54 -23.32 9.48
CA TYR A 143 10.31 -24.20 8.62
C TYR A 143 10.98 -25.44 9.28
N LYS A 144 10.72 -25.76 10.52
CA LYS A 144 11.24 -26.95 11.23
C LYS A 144 10.10 -27.63 11.99
N ASP A 145 9.85 -28.85 11.56
CA ASP A 145 9.26 -29.96 12.29
C ASP A 145 8.25 -29.63 13.41
N ASN A 146 6.96 -29.66 13.04
CA ASN A 146 5.83 -29.77 13.96
C ASN A 146 5.65 -28.69 15.03
N ILE A 147 6.40 -27.60 15.02
CA ILE A 147 6.22 -26.48 15.94
C ILE A 147 5.13 -25.57 15.34
N LYS A 148 3.93 -25.61 15.93
CA LYS A 148 2.85 -24.69 15.61
C LYS A 148 3.01 -23.44 16.47
N ASP A 149 3.81 -22.50 16.04
CA ASP A 149 3.95 -21.23 16.73
C ASP A 149 2.86 -20.25 16.29
N LYS A 150 2.38 -19.44 17.22
CA LYS A 150 1.59 -18.26 16.92
C LYS A 150 2.51 -17.18 16.34
N LEU A 151 1.96 -16.39 15.43
CA LEU A 151 2.64 -15.14 15.05
C LEU A 151 2.84 -14.26 16.28
N THR A 152 3.90 -13.47 16.26
CA THR A 152 4.16 -12.43 17.25
C THR A 152 2.97 -11.45 17.29
N GLU A 153 2.71 -10.88 18.44
CA GLU A 153 1.62 -9.94 18.68
C GLU A 153 1.70 -8.78 17.66
N GLN A 154 0.66 -8.69 16.82
CA GLN A 154 0.57 -7.69 15.76
C GLN A 154 -0.88 -7.37 15.46
N SER A 155 -1.18 -6.13 15.12
CA SER A 155 -2.53 -5.75 14.75
C SER A 155 -2.55 -4.67 13.69
N THR A 156 -3.52 -4.76 12.77
CA THR A 156 -3.82 -3.71 11.81
C THR A 156 -5.28 -3.33 11.92
N LYS A 157 -5.56 -2.04 12.04
CA LYS A 157 -6.92 -1.48 12.09
C LYS A 157 -7.04 -0.42 11.01
N THR A 158 -8.01 -0.59 10.13
CA THR A 158 -8.33 0.39 9.09
C THR A 158 -9.79 0.78 9.23
N PHE A 159 -10.06 2.06 9.24
CA PHE A 159 -11.39 2.63 9.25
C PHE A 159 -11.48 3.73 8.20
N GLY A 160 -12.53 3.71 7.39
CA GLY A 160 -12.69 4.68 6.34
C GLY A 160 -14.11 4.78 5.82
N GLY A 161 -14.29 5.73 4.89
CA GLY A 161 -15.54 5.92 4.22
C GLY A 161 -15.40 6.65 2.91
N THR A 162 -16.41 6.48 2.07
CA THR A 162 -16.53 7.18 0.79
C THR A 162 -17.85 7.93 0.73
N LEU A 163 -17.86 9.07 0.05
CA LEU A 163 -19.06 9.84 -0.26
C LEU A 163 -18.95 10.38 -1.68
N SER A 164 -19.98 10.21 -2.48
CA SER A 164 -20.01 10.71 -3.84
C SER A 164 -21.43 11.11 -4.25
N GLY A 165 -21.53 11.98 -5.24
CA GLY A 165 -22.82 12.39 -5.76
C GLY A 165 -22.76 13.65 -6.64
N PRO A 166 -23.91 14.16 -7.07
CA PRO A 166 -23.99 15.38 -7.83
C PRO A 166 -23.97 16.61 -6.91
N ILE A 167 -23.14 17.59 -7.22
CA ILE A 167 -23.28 18.96 -6.72
C ILE A 167 -24.33 19.68 -7.58
N ILE A 168 -24.21 19.49 -8.92
CA ILE A 168 -25.20 19.92 -9.90
C ILE A 168 -25.49 18.72 -10.80
N LYS A 169 -26.75 18.29 -10.86
CA LYS A 169 -27.16 17.16 -11.69
C LYS A 169 -26.70 17.34 -13.14
N ASP A 170 -26.20 16.26 -13.73
CA ASP A 170 -25.67 16.14 -15.09
C ASP A 170 -24.43 17.01 -15.39
N LYS A 171 -23.98 17.85 -14.47
CA LYS A 171 -22.91 18.81 -14.71
C LYS A 171 -21.71 18.69 -13.76
N LEU A 172 -21.96 18.70 -12.47
CA LEU A 172 -20.89 18.78 -11.47
C LEU A 172 -21.05 17.69 -10.43
N PHE A 173 -20.00 16.86 -10.31
CA PHE A 173 -19.98 15.73 -9.42
C PHE A 173 -18.81 15.82 -8.46
N PHE A 174 -18.93 15.15 -7.33
CA PHE A 174 -17.83 15.00 -6.38
C PHE A 174 -17.68 13.54 -5.95
N PHE A 175 -16.49 13.21 -5.58
CA PHE A 175 -16.12 11.98 -4.86
C PHE A 175 -15.15 12.34 -3.75
N ALA A 176 -15.36 11.81 -2.55
CA ALA A 176 -14.46 11.97 -1.43
C ALA A 176 -14.23 10.60 -0.75
N ASN A 177 -13.01 10.36 -0.34
CA ASN A 177 -12.63 9.20 0.49
C ASN A 177 -11.73 9.69 1.63
N ALA A 178 -11.96 9.15 2.82
CA ALA A 178 -11.08 9.34 3.97
C ALA A 178 -10.83 7.98 4.62
N GLU A 179 -9.58 7.67 4.89
CA GLU A 179 -9.15 6.42 5.51
C GLU A 179 -8.07 6.67 6.56
N ASN A 180 -8.25 6.05 7.73
CA ASN A 180 -7.27 6.02 8.79
C ASN A 180 -6.82 4.57 9.00
N ARG A 181 -5.51 4.34 8.93
CA ARG A 181 -4.88 3.03 9.20
C ARG A 181 -3.93 3.15 10.38
N LYS A 182 -4.08 2.23 11.32
CA LYS A 182 -3.13 2.04 12.40
C LYS A 182 -2.61 0.60 12.36
N GLU A 183 -1.30 0.46 12.38
CA GLU A 183 -0.60 -0.82 12.39
C GLU A 183 0.35 -0.84 13.59
N SER A 184 0.38 -1.95 14.32
CA SER A 184 1.27 -2.18 15.45
C SER A 184 1.88 -3.56 15.32
N TYR A 185 3.22 -3.64 15.39
CA TYR A 185 3.97 -4.89 15.33
C TYR A 185 5.26 -4.77 16.15
N PRO A 186 5.78 -5.88 16.70
CA PRO A 186 7.01 -5.85 17.46
C PRO A 186 8.22 -5.57 16.56
N SER A 187 9.16 -4.78 17.07
CA SER A 187 10.44 -4.57 16.42
C SER A 187 11.15 -5.91 16.25
N ARG A 188 11.72 -6.15 15.07
CA ARG A 188 12.50 -7.36 14.79
C ARG A 188 13.90 -7.35 15.40
N PHE A 189 14.36 -6.18 15.83
CA PHE A 189 15.71 -6.01 16.37
C PHE A 189 15.62 -5.50 17.80
N TYR A 190 15.85 -6.38 18.75
CA TYR A 190 15.98 -6.07 20.17
C TYR A 190 17.01 -6.99 20.82
N ALA A 191 17.53 -6.58 21.97
CA ALA A 191 18.50 -7.37 22.70
C ALA A 191 17.90 -8.72 23.15
N GLY A 192 18.61 -9.81 22.85
CA GLY A 192 18.15 -11.16 23.15
C GLY A 192 17.32 -11.83 22.04
N TYR A 193 17.08 -11.15 20.91
CA TYR A 193 16.46 -11.77 19.74
C TYR A 193 17.37 -12.83 19.08
N ASP A 194 18.67 -12.53 19.03
CA ASP A 194 19.71 -13.47 18.61
C ASP A 194 20.79 -13.52 19.70
N GLU A 195 20.82 -14.60 20.46
CA GLU A 195 21.80 -14.79 21.55
C GLU A 195 23.24 -14.76 21.07
N LYS A 196 23.47 -15.02 19.79
CA LYS A 196 24.83 -15.00 19.19
C LYS A 196 25.28 -13.61 18.78
N GLY A 197 24.37 -12.67 18.62
CA GLY A 197 24.65 -11.30 18.20
C GLY A 197 24.68 -10.33 19.38
N PHE A 198 23.54 -9.81 19.77
CA PHE A 198 23.41 -8.82 20.83
C PHE A 198 22.61 -9.41 22.00
N SER A 199 23.32 -9.96 22.98
CA SER A 199 22.69 -10.63 24.11
C SER A 199 22.05 -9.65 25.10
N THR A 200 21.07 -10.11 25.86
CA THR A 200 20.44 -9.34 26.94
C THR A 200 21.47 -8.87 27.98
N ASP A 201 22.46 -9.71 28.31
CA ASP A 201 23.53 -9.39 29.24
C ASP A 201 24.42 -8.22 28.77
N MET A 202 24.76 -8.23 27.47
CA MET A 202 25.52 -7.13 26.88
C MET A 202 24.72 -5.83 26.86
N ALA A 203 23.44 -5.90 26.51
CA ALA A 203 22.54 -4.76 26.54
C ALA A 203 22.39 -4.17 27.94
N GLN A 204 22.26 -5.02 28.95
CA GLN A 204 22.17 -4.59 30.36
C GLN A 204 23.43 -3.82 30.77
N LYS A 205 24.62 -4.37 30.49
CA LYS A 205 25.92 -3.70 30.80
C LYS A 205 26.04 -2.34 30.09
N ILE A 206 25.58 -2.24 28.84
CA ILE A 206 25.58 -0.96 28.12
C ILE A 206 24.61 0.02 28.74
N ALA A 207 23.38 -0.41 29.08
CA ALA A 207 22.38 0.44 29.71
C ALA A 207 22.84 0.95 31.08
N ASP A 208 23.42 0.08 31.90
CA ASP A 208 23.96 0.45 33.21
C ASP A 208 25.09 1.49 33.08
N LYS A 209 25.99 1.30 32.11
CA LYS A 209 27.08 2.22 31.84
C LYS A 209 26.58 3.56 31.30
N TYR A 210 25.59 3.54 30.43
CA TYR A 210 24.96 4.75 29.91
C TYR A 210 24.25 5.54 31.00
N GLU A 211 23.53 4.86 31.90
CA GLU A 211 22.88 5.48 33.07
C GLU A 211 23.92 6.12 34.02
N GLU A 212 25.06 5.43 34.26
CA GLU A 212 26.15 5.95 35.08
C GLU A 212 26.69 7.31 34.58
N TYR A 213 26.77 7.47 33.23
CA TYR A 213 27.30 8.71 32.64
C TYR A 213 26.27 9.79 32.39
N THR A 214 25.03 9.43 32.09
CA THR A 214 24.00 10.37 31.63
C THR A 214 22.89 10.60 32.63
N GLY A 215 22.74 9.72 33.63
CA GLY A 215 21.59 9.71 34.53
C GLY A 215 20.29 9.21 33.86
N ILE A 216 20.34 8.75 32.60
CA ILE A 216 19.18 8.29 31.82
C ILE A 216 19.29 6.79 31.65
N ARG A 217 18.23 6.07 32.05
CA ARG A 217 18.14 4.62 31.78
C ARG A 217 17.42 4.36 30.47
N GLU A 218 18.15 3.78 29.53
CA GLU A 218 17.59 3.35 28.26
C GLU A 218 17.00 1.95 28.36
N SER A 219 15.89 1.71 27.66
CA SER A 219 15.26 0.40 27.52
C SER A 219 15.77 -0.31 26.28
N PHE A 220 16.08 -1.60 26.41
CA PHE A 220 16.61 -2.41 25.30
C PHE A 220 15.75 -3.63 24.95
N GLY A 221 14.59 -3.78 25.57
CA GLY A 221 13.65 -4.86 25.29
C GLY A 221 12.92 -4.71 23.97
N SER A 222 12.02 -5.65 23.69
CA SER A 222 11.12 -5.56 22.55
C SER A 222 10.29 -4.29 22.65
N ARG A 223 10.16 -3.60 21.51
CA ARG A 223 9.31 -2.40 21.38
C ARG A 223 8.32 -2.64 20.27
N ASP A 224 7.11 -2.16 20.47
CA ASP A 224 6.13 -2.12 19.40
C ASP A 224 6.39 -0.93 18.49
N VAL A 225 6.34 -1.18 17.20
CA VAL A 225 6.40 -0.16 16.17
C VAL A 225 4.96 0.20 15.81
N ASP A 226 4.55 1.38 16.20
CA ASP A 226 3.25 1.94 15.87
C ASP A 226 3.36 2.79 14.61
N GLN A 227 2.64 2.39 13.56
CA GLN A 227 2.52 3.17 12.32
C GLN A 227 1.09 3.67 12.16
N LYS A 228 0.95 4.94 11.81
CA LYS A 228 -0.33 5.58 11.55
C LYS A 228 -0.29 6.25 10.18
N ALA A 229 -1.28 5.97 9.35
CA ALA A 229 -1.45 6.61 8.06
C ALA A 229 -2.86 7.17 7.94
N PHE A 230 -2.97 8.37 7.40
CA PHE A 230 -4.23 8.98 7.04
C PHE A 230 -4.22 9.34 5.57
N ASN A 231 -5.16 8.79 4.82
CA ASN A 231 -5.35 9.05 3.41
C ASN A 231 -6.63 9.84 3.21
N PHE A 232 -6.55 10.91 2.44
CA PHE A 232 -7.70 11.66 1.99
C PHE A 232 -7.60 11.87 0.48
N LEU A 233 -8.69 11.60 -0.22
CA LEU A 233 -8.85 11.86 -1.64
C LEU A 233 -10.13 12.66 -1.84
N GLY A 234 -10.02 13.78 -2.54
CA GLY A 234 -11.15 14.55 -3.06
C GLY A 234 -11.04 14.71 -4.57
N ARG A 235 -12.13 14.45 -5.28
CA ARG A 235 -12.21 14.59 -6.72
C ARG A 235 -13.47 15.37 -7.10
N ILE A 236 -13.36 16.26 -8.07
CA ILE A 236 -14.46 17.00 -8.64
C ILE A 236 -14.41 16.79 -10.16
N ASP A 237 -15.53 16.38 -10.74
CA ASP A 237 -15.69 16.17 -12.17
C ASP A 237 -16.72 17.17 -12.70
N TRP A 238 -16.34 18.00 -13.65
CA TRP A 238 -17.20 19.05 -14.20
C TRP A 238 -17.41 18.86 -15.71
N ASN A 239 -18.63 18.57 -16.09
CA ASN A 239 -19.09 18.57 -17.47
C ASN A 239 -19.53 19.99 -17.85
N ILE A 240 -18.63 20.79 -18.42
CA ILE A 240 -18.88 22.20 -18.76
C ILE A 240 -19.89 22.27 -19.89
N ASP A 241 -19.65 21.51 -20.95
CA ASP A 241 -20.56 21.34 -22.09
C ASP A 241 -20.39 19.94 -22.71
N ARG A 242 -21.02 19.68 -23.86
CA ARG A 242 -20.95 18.37 -24.54
C ARG A 242 -19.55 17.98 -25.00
N ASN A 243 -18.68 18.96 -25.21
CA ASN A 243 -17.34 18.77 -25.77
C ASN A 243 -16.22 18.97 -24.74
N ASN A 244 -16.52 19.67 -23.63
CA ASN A 244 -15.54 20.05 -22.61
C ASN A 244 -15.90 19.44 -21.26
N LYS A 245 -14.98 18.59 -20.76
CA LYS A 245 -15.04 17.95 -19.43
C LYS A 245 -13.74 18.25 -18.69
N LEU A 246 -13.85 18.55 -17.42
CA LEU A 246 -12.73 18.78 -16.50
C LEU A 246 -12.84 17.80 -15.33
#